data_d2861022cb5c263964a0214e74e6a4f3
#
_entry.id   d2861022cb5c263964a0214e74e6a4f3
#
_cell.length_a   1.000
_cell.length_b   1.000
_cell.length_c   1.000
_cell.angle_alpha   90.00
_cell.angle_beta   90.00
_cell.angle_gamma   90.00
#
_symmetry.space_group_name_H-M   'P 1'
#
loop_
_entity.id
_entity.type
_entity.pdbx_description
1 polymer ?
#
loop_
_entity_poly.entity_id
_entity_poly.type
_entity_poly.pdbx_seq_one_letter_code
_entity_poly.pdbx_strand_id
1 'polypeptide(L)'
;VDDAESHKGWIQDINETQNTTVNFPILADQDRKVSTLYDFIHPNASETLTVRSLIIIDPNKKVRLIITYPASTGRNFHEILRVSDSLQLTDNYKVATPANWQDGEDVVIVPAIQDEAELKERFPSGYKAIKPYLRLTKQPNRT
;
A
#
# COMPACT_ATOMS: atom_id res chain seq x y z
N VAL A 1 -11.96 -1.29 17.95
CA VAL A 1 -12.18 -1.52 19.39
C VAL A 1 -13.62 -1.29 19.84
N ASP A 2 -14.48 -0.88 18.93
CA ASP A 2 -15.91 -0.69 19.20
C ASP A 2 -16.69 -1.99 19.00
N ASP A 3 -17.93 -2.03 19.46
CA ASP A 3 -18.82 -3.17 19.32
C ASP A 3 -19.46 -3.25 17.91
N ALA A 4 -20.10 -4.37 17.62
CA ALA A 4 -20.72 -4.60 16.32
C ALA A 4 -21.93 -3.68 16.06
N GLU A 5 -22.65 -3.26 17.09
CA GLU A 5 -23.82 -2.37 16.95
C GLU A 5 -23.38 -0.95 16.62
N SER A 6 -22.35 -0.44 17.29
CA SER A 6 -21.71 0.84 16.97
C SER A 6 -21.20 0.86 15.52
N HIS A 7 -20.61 -0.24 15.03
CA HIS A 7 -20.16 -0.34 13.65
C HIS A 7 -21.30 -0.27 12.64
N LYS A 8 -22.50 -0.82 12.92
CA LYS A 8 -23.66 -0.71 12.03
C LYS A 8 -24.10 0.75 11.87
N GLY A 9 -24.20 1.49 12.98
CA GLY A 9 -24.50 2.92 12.94
C GLY A 9 -23.46 3.70 12.14
N TRP A 10 -22.19 3.44 12.39
CA TRP A 10 -21.07 4.08 11.69
C TRP A 10 -21.05 3.79 10.17
N ILE A 11 -21.42 2.58 9.74
CA ILE A 11 -21.58 2.24 8.32
C ILE A 11 -22.65 3.11 7.66
N GLN A 12 -23.80 3.31 8.33
CA GLN A 12 -24.87 4.16 7.83
C GLN A 12 -24.39 5.62 7.67
N ASP A 13 -23.72 6.15 8.69
CA ASP A 13 -23.18 7.50 8.66
C ASP A 13 -22.17 7.71 7.52
N ILE A 14 -21.29 6.74 7.28
CA ILE A 14 -20.33 6.78 6.15
C ILE A 14 -21.08 6.77 4.82
N ASN A 15 -22.04 5.85 4.66
CA ASN A 15 -22.77 5.72 3.41
C ASN A 15 -23.52 7.02 3.06
N GLU A 16 -24.13 7.67 4.05
CA GLU A 16 -24.83 8.93 3.87
C GLU A 16 -23.87 10.10 3.61
N THR A 17 -22.87 10.27 4.49
CA THR A 17 -21.99 11.46 4.44
C THR A 17 -20.99 11.44 3.30
N GLN A 18 -20.56 10.25 2.84
CA GLN A 18 -19.59 10.09 1.77
C GLN A 18 -20.22 9.63 0.44
N ASN A 19 -21.55 9.50 0.38
CA ASN A 19 -22.30 9.03 -0.79
C ASN A 19 -21.67 7.74 -1.38
N THR A 20 -21.47 6.75 -0.53
CA THR A 20 -20.79 5.48 -0.86
C THR A 20 -21.52 4.30 -0.23
N THR A 21 -21.04 3.10 -0.47
CA THR A 21 -21.50 1.88 0.20
C THR A 21 -20.31 1.14 0.77
N VAL A 22 -20.26 0.99 2.09
CA VAL A 22 -19.26 0.17 2.75
C VAL A 22 -19.52 -1.30 2.41
N ASN A 23 -18.58 -1.93 1.69
CA ASN A 23 -18.71 -3.30 1.17
C ASN A 23 -17.58 -4.24 1.63
N PHE A 24 -16.82 -3.85 2.63
CA PHE A 24 -15.75 -4.65 3.23
C PHE A 24 -16.09 -5.02 4.67
N PRO A 25 -15.53 -6.14 5.20
CA PRO A 25 -15.80 -6.56 6.58
C PRO A 25 -15.17 -5.62 7.60
N ILE A 26 -15.92 -5.32 8.66
CA ILE A 26 -15.44 -4.57 9.82
C ILE A 26 -15.47 -5.50 11.03
N LEU A 27 -14.34 -5.65 11.71
CA LEU A 27 -14.20 -6.49 12.90
C LEU A 27 -14.54 -5.71 14.16
N ALA A 28 -15.40 -6.25 15.00
CA ALA A 28 -15.58 -5.80 16.36
C ALA A 28 -14.43 -6.37 17.23
N ASP A 29 -13.63 -5.50 17.83
CA ASP A 29 -12.45 -5.87 18.62
C ASP A 29 -12.53 -5.27 20.04
N GLN A 30 -13.66 -5.52 20.71
CA GLN A 30 -13.93 -5.01 22.07
C GLN A 30 -12.91 -5.51 23.10
N ASP A 31 -12.48 -6.76 22.96
CA ASP A 31 -11.47 -7.38 23.81
C ASP A 31 -10.02 -7.03 23.41
N ARG A 32 -9.85 -6.22 22.36
CA ARG A 32 -8.57 -5.71 21.83
C ARG A 32 -7.56 -6.79 21.44
N LYS A 33 -7.99 -8.00 21.20
CA LYS A 33 -7.07 -9.09 20.80
C LYS A 33 -6.40 -8.80 19.47
N VAL A 34 -7.17 -8.35 18.48
CA VAL A 34 -6.64 -8.03 17.14
C VAL A 34 -5.77 -6.78 17.22
N SER A 35 -6.23 -5.72 17.87
CA SER A 35 -5.47 -4.48 18.04
C SER A 35 -4.16 -4.69 18.77
N THR A 36 -4.13 -5.56 19.77
CA THR A 36 -2.90 -5.92 20.48
C THR A 36 -1.98 -6.78 19.61
N LEU A 37 -2.54 -7.78 18.90
CA LEU A 37 -1.76 -8.65 18.01
C LEU A 37 -1.00 -7.87 16.93
N TYR A 38 -1.64 -6.83 16.38
CA TYR A 38 -1.05 -5.99 15.33
C TYR A 38 -0.34 -4.73 15.86
N ASP A 39 -0.16 -4.62 17.16
CA ASP A 39 0.50 -3.48 17.82
C ASP A 39 -0.16 -2.12 17.46
N PHE A 40 -1.49 -2.08 17.44
CA PHE A 40 -2.26 -0.87 17.17
C PHE A 40 -2.53 -0.01 18.40
N ILE A 41 -2.25 -0.53 19.59
CA ILE A 41 -2.38 0.18 20.85
C ILE A 41 -0.99 0.60 21.31
N HIS A 42 -0.77 1.90 21.34
CA HIS A 42 0.51 2.49 21.76
C HIS A 42 0.34 3.16 23.12
N PRO A 43 0.97 2.65 24.19
CA PRO A 43 0.81 3.18 25.55
C PRO A 43 1.10 4.68 25.68
N ASN A 44 2.06 5.18 24.91
CA ASN A 44 2.41 6.62 24.89
C ASN A 44 1.37 7.49 24.17
N ALA A 45 0.45 6.90 23.40
CA ALA A 45 -0.64 7.63 22.75
C ALA A 45 -1.97 7.44 23.50
N SER A 46 -2.29 6.18 23.86
CA SER A 46 -3.46 5.81 24.64
C SER A 46 -3.36 4.34 25.05
N GLU A 47 -3.79 4.01 26.26
CA GLU A 47 -3.89 2.62 26.71
C GLU A 47 -5.13 1.89 26.17
N THR A 48 -6.09 2.62 25.62
CA THR A 48 -7.41 2.11 25.25
C THR A 48 -7.80 2.34 23.80
N LEU A 49 -7.23 3.34 23.14
CA LEU A 49 -7.53 3.72 21.78
C LEU A 49 -6.40 3.29 20.84
N THR A 50 -6.77 2.82 19.66
CA THR A 50 -5.81 2.49 18.62
C THR A 50 -5.27 3.75 17.94
N VAL A 51 -4.00 3.71 17.53
CA VAL A 51 -3.46 4.65 16.53
C VAL A 51 -4.08 4.34 15.15
N ARG A 52 -3.89 5.24 14.20
CA ARG A 52 -4.41 5.08 12.82
C ARG A 52 -3.42 4.30 11.97
N SER A 53 -3.25 3.01 12.24
CA SER A 53 -2.40 2.14 11.44
C SER A 53 -3.13 1.53 10.25
N LEU A 54 -2.35 1.26 9.20
CA LEU A 54 -2.74 0.51 8.01
C LEU A 54 -1.62 -0.49 7.71
N ILE A 55 -1.99 -1.72 7.38
CA ILE A 55 -1.05 -2.78 7.01
C ILE A 55 -1.47 -3.32 5.64
N ILE A 56 -0.53 -3.41 4.71
CA ILE A 56 -0.69 -4.16 3.45
C ILE A 56 -0.08 -5.53 3.64
N ILE A 57 -0.89 -6.56 3.43
CA ILE A 57 -0.50 -7.97 3.52
C ILE A 57 -0.69 -8.60 2.14
N ASP A 58 0.35 -9.25 1.63
CA ASP A 58 0.29 -9.90 0.33
C ASP A 58 -0.48 -11.25 0.36
N PRO A 59 -0.78 -11.86 -0.80
CA PRO A 59 -1.44 -13.16 -0.86
C PRO A 59 -0.68 -14.30 -0.17
N ASN A 60 0.64 -14.15 0.03
CA ASN A 60 1.47 -15.09 0.77
C ASN A 60 1.46 -14.83 2.29
N LYS A 61 0.57 -13.96 2.78
CA LYS A 61 0.41 -13.58 4.18
C LYS A 61 1.64 -12.87 4.79
N LYS A 62 2.42 -12.19 3.94
CA LYS A 62 3.56 -11.38 4.39
C LYS A 62 3.17 -9.91 4.47
N VAL A 63 3.56 -9.27 5.55
CA VAL A 63 3.43 -7.82 5.71
C VAL A 63 4.40 -7.13 4.74
N ARG A 64 3.87 -6.25 3.89
CA ARG A 64 4.62 -5.52 2.86
C ARG A 64 4.77 -4.05 3.17
N LEU A 65 3.82 -3.48 3.89
CA LEU A 65 3.84 -2.07 4.30
C LEU A 65 3.12 -1.93 5.64
N ILE A 66 3.63 -1.06 6.48
CA ILE A 66 2.95 -0.54 7.66
C ILE A 66 3.04 0.98 7.62
N ILE A 67 1.91 1.67 7.71
CA ILE A 67 1.84 3.13 7.87
C ILE A 67 1.07 3.41 9.14
N THR A 68 1.65 4.19 10.04
CA THR A 68 1.01 4.58 11.29
C THR A 68 0.91 6.10 11.39
N TYR A 69 -0.31 6.59 11.58
CA TYR A 69 -0.60 8.00 11.80
C TYR A 69 -1.01 8.24 13.26
N PRO A 70 -0.70 9.40 13.83
CA PRO A 70 -1.29 9.82 15.09
C PRO A 70 -2.82 9.83 15.00
N ALA A 71 -3.51 9.67 16.14
CA ALA A 71 -4.98 9.67 16.15
C ALA A 71 -5.60 10.98 15.60
N SER A 72 -4.87 12.09 15.67
CA SER A 72 -5.28 13.40 15.13
C SER A 72 -5.13 13.54 13.61
N THR A 73 -4.43 12.62 12.94
CA THR A 73 -4.07 12.75 11.52
C THR A 73 -4.85 11.76 10.67
N GLY A 74 -5.58 12.25 9.65
CA GLY A 74 -6.28 11.40 8.68
C GLY A 74 -5.31 10.64 7.77
N ARG A 75 -5.74 9.48 7.27
CA ARG A 75 -4.96 8.69 6.30
C ARG A 75 -4.95 9.34 4.93
N ASN A 76 -3.85 9.17 4.18
CA ASN A 76 -3.77 9.53 2.77
C ASN A 76 -4.09 8.31 1.91
N PHE A 77 -5.30 8.21 1.39
CA PHE A 77 -5.74 7.07 0.57
C PHE A 77 -5.04 7.03 -0.80
N HIS A 78 -4.64 8.17 -1.37
CA HIS A 78 -3.88 8.19 -2.61
C HIS A 78 -2.51 7.51 -2.45
N GLU A 79 -1.84 7.74 -1.32
CA GLU A 79 -0.57 7.07 -1.03
C GLU A 79 -0.76 5.56 -0.82
N ILE A 80 -1.85 5.15 -0.18
CA ILE A 80 -2.16 3.73 0.02
C ILE A 80 -2.36 3.02 -1.33
N LEU A 81 -3.11 3.63 -2.24
CA LEU A 81 -3.32 3.09 -3.60
C LEU A 81 -2.01 3.09 -4.38
N ARG A 82 -1.27 4.21 -4.38
CA ARG A 82 0.04 4.32 -5.05
C ARG A 82 1.00 3.22 -4.63
N VAL A 83 1.11 2.94 -3.34
CA VAL A 83 1.99 1.86 -2.83
C VAL A 83 1.45 0.49 -3.21
N SER A 84 0.14 0.28 -3.20
CA SER A 84 -0.47 -0.98 -3.63
C SER A 84 -0.15 -1.27 -5.10
N ASP A 85 -0.28 -0.28 -5.98
CA ASP A 85 0.06 -0.39 -7.40
C ASP A 85 1.57 -0.65 -7.59
N SER A 86 2.41 0.06 -6.84
CA SER A 86 3.86 -0.14 -6.84
C SER A 86 4.25 -1.56 -6.43
N LEU A 87 3.66 -2.09 -5.35
CA LEU A 87 3.94 -3.45 -4.87
C LEU A 87 3.55 -4.50 -5.91
N GLN A 88 2.36 -4.39 -6.50
CA GLN A 88 1.90 -5.31 -7.53
C GLN A 88 2.78 -5.25 -8.79
N LEU A 89 3.19 -4.06 -9.21
CA LEU A 89 4.10 -3.87 -10.34
C LEU A 89 5.46 -4.51 -10.08
N THR A 90 6.07 -4.22 -8.94
CA THR A 90 7.43 -4.69 -8.61
C THR A 90 7.49 -6.18 -8.29
N ASP A 91 6.39 -6.79 -7.84
CA ASP A 91 6.29 -8.24 -7.66
C ASP A 91 6.28 -9.00 -9.00
N ASN A 92 5.71 -8.40 -10.03
CA ASN A 92 5.57 -9.03 -11.35
C ASN A 92 6.72 -8.69 -12.32
N TYR A 93 7.37 -7.56 -12.13
CA TYR A 93 8.41 -7.07 -13.03
C TYR A 93 9.69 -6.72 -12.26
N LYS A 94 10.83 -6.85 -12.94
CA LYS A 94 12.15 -6.53 -12.36
C LYS A 94 12.43 -5.02 -12.41
N VAL A 95 11.55 -4.25 -11.80
CA VAL A 95 11.62 -2.79 -11.73
C VAL A 95 11.44 -2.29 -10.30
N ALA A 96 11.80 -1.04 -10.09
CA ALA A 96 11.53 -0.28 -8.87
C ALA A 96 10.83 1.02 -9.25
N THR A 97 9.90 1.48 -8.43
CA THR A 97 9.22 2.76 -8.64
C THR A 97 10.03 3.91 -8.03
N PRO A 98 10.25 5.01 -8.76
CA PRO A 98 10.92 6.19 -8.23
C PRO A 98 10.14 6.86 -7.09
N ALA A 99 10.79 7.79 -6.39
CA ALA A 99 10.09 8.65 -5.43
C ALA A 99 8.94 9.41 -6.12
N ASN A 100 7.79 9.47 -5.44
CA ASN A 100 6.55 10.11 -5.92
C ASN A 100 5.93 9.49 -7.17
N TRP A 101 6.42 8.36 -7.64
CA TRP A 101 5.89 7.66 -8.82
C TRP A 101 4.37 7.49 -8.75
N GLN A 102 3.71 7.68 -9.87
CA GLN A 102 2.30 7.40 -10.08
C GLN A 102 2.14 6.31 -11.14
N ASP A 103 1.05 5.56 -11.07
CA ASP A 103 0.75 4.51 -12.05
C ASP A 103 0.67 5.09 -13.47
N GLY A 104 1.49 4.55 -14.37
CA GLY A 104 1.68 5.02 -15.75
C GLY A 104 2.99 5.77 -16.01
N GLU A 105 3.73 6.16 -14.96
CA GLU A 105 5.02 6.83 -15.11
C GLU A 105 6.17 5.84 -15.34
N ASP A 106 7.31 6.37 -15.79
CA ASP A 106 8.52 5.57 -16.00
C ASP A 106 9.04 4.97 -14.71
N VAL A 107 9.64 3.79 -14.82
CA VAL A 107 10.18 3.02 -13.70
C VAL A 107 11.68 2.77 -13.86
N VAL A 108 12.34 2.36 -12.78
CA VAL A 108 13.77 2.04 -12.77
C VAL A 108 13.96 0.53 -12.94
N ILE A 109 14.76 0.11 -13.91
CA ILE A 109 15.18 -1.28 -14.04
C ILE A 109 16.12 -1.64 -12.90
N VAL A 110 15.85 -2.76 -12.20
CA VAL A 110 16.71 -3.18 -11.09
C VAL A 110 18.14 -3.41 -11.57
N PRO A 111 19.17 -2.97 -10.81
CA PRO A 111 20.58 -3.09 -11.22
C PRO A 111 21.05 -4.53 -11.42
N ALA A 112 20.36 -5.51 -10.87
CA ALA A 112 20.70 -6.93 -10.98
C ALA A 112 20.61 -7.47 -12.42
N ILE A 113 19.81 -6.87 -13.29
CA ILE A 113 19.74 -7.26 -14.71
C ILE A 113 20.88 -6.55 -15.46
N GLN A 114 21.85 -7.33 -15.93
CA GLN A 114 23.01 -6.82 -16.68
C GLN A 114 23.05 -7.37 -18.11
N ASP A 115 22.41 -8.50 -18.36
CA ASP A 115 22.42 -9.17 -19.66
C ASP A 115 21.57 -8.40 -20.67
N GLU A 116 22.19 -8.08 -21.83
CA GLU A 116 21.55 -7.31 -22.90
C GLU A 116 20.37 -8.05 -23.56
N ALA A 117 20.42 -9.39 -23.62
CA ALA A 117 19.35 -10.18 -24.20
C ALA A 117 18.14 -10.18 -23.24
N GLU A 118 18.38 -10.35 -21.92
CA GLU A 118 17.33 -10.26 -20.91
C GLU A 118 16.71 -8.86 -20.86
N LEU A 119 17.51 -7.80 -20.99
CA LEU A 119 17.01 -6.42 -21.05
C LEU A 119 16.08 -6.20 -22.24
N LYS A 120 16.44 -6.66 -23.42
CA LYS A 120 15.60 -6.53 -24.63
C LYS A 120 14.31 -7.35 -24.55
N GLU A 121 14.40 -8.54 -23.96
CA GLU A 121 13.22 -9.41 -23.79
C GLU A 121 12.22 -8.79 -22.79
N ARG A 122 12.71 -8.33 -21.64
CA ARG A 122 11.84 -7.80 -20.57
C ARG A 122 11.35 -6.40 -20.83
N PHE A 123 12.13 -5.59 -21.55
CA PHE A 123 11.84 -4.18 -21.81
C PHE A 123 11.91 -3.88 -23.32
N PRO A 124 10.97 -4.42 -24.11
CA PRO A 124 11.01 -4.27 -25.58
C PRO A 124 10.86 -2.81 -26.04
N SER A 125 10.25 -1.94 -25.21
CA SER A 125 10.19 -0.50 -25.46
C SER A 125 11.53 0.22 -25.27
N GLY A 126 12.58 -0.52 -24.84
CA GLY A 126 13.89 0.04 -24.54
C GLY A 126 13.97 0.74 -23.20
N TYR A 127 15.13 1.33 -22.95
CA TYR A 127 15.37 2.08 -21.72
C TYR A 127 16.36 3.24 -21.95
N LYS A 128 16.32 4.23 -21.07
CA LYS A 128 17.29 5.34 -21.02
C LYS A 128 18.24 5.16 -19.85
N ALA A 129 19.51 4.94 -20.13
CA ALA A 129 20.55 4.90 -19.10
C ALA A 129 20.98 6.33 -18.73
N ILE A 130 20.66 6.77 -17.51
CA ILE A 130 21.13 8.02 -16.92
C ILE A 130 22.48 7.78 -16.25
N LYS A 131 22.59 6.63 -15.58
CA LYS A 131 23.81 6.07 -14.98
C LYS A 131 23.80 4.56 -15.17
N PRO A 132 24.92 3.84 -14.99
CA PRO A 132 24.93 2.38 -15.09
C PRO A 132 23.94 1.69 -14.17
N TYR A 133 23.67 2.26 -13.00
CA TYR A 133 22.72 1.77 -12.01
C TYR A 133 21.33 2.42 -12.09
N LEU A 134 21.15 3.48 -12.89
CA LEU A 134 19.91 4.23 -13.03
C LEU A 134 19.44 4.20 -14.49
N ARG A 135 18.63 3.22 -14.81
CA ARG A 135 18.07 2.98 -16.13
C ARG A 135 16.54 3.10 -16.06
N LEU A 136 15.98 4.06 -16.76
CA LEU A 136 14.54 4.32 -16.81
C LEU A 136 13.92 3.63 -18.01
N THR A 137 12.78 3.02 -17.83
CA THR A 137 11.97 2.40 -18.88
C THR A 137 10.50 2.71 -18.66
N LYS A 138 9.70 2.55 -19.71
CA LYS A 138 8.24 2.61 -19.60
C LYS A 138 7.73 1.54 -18.66
N GLN A 139 6.61 1.82 -17.99
CA GLN A 139 5.96 0.85 -17.11
C GLN A 139 5.57 -0.41 -17.92
N PRO A 140 6.09 -1.61 -17.57
CA PRO A 140 5.98 -2.79 -18.44
C PRO A 140 4.56 -3.29 -18.69
N ASN A 141 3.63 -3.12 -17.77
CA ASN A 141 2.24 -3.58 -17.90
C ASN A 141 1.32 -2.59 -18.65
N ARG A 142 1.88 -1.52 -19.20
CA ARG A 142 1.16 -0.50 -19.97
C ARG A 142 1.75 -0.27 -21.39
N THR A 143 2.68 -1.14 -21.79
CA THR A 143 3.31 -1.12 -23.14
C THR A 143 2.69 -2.13 -24.07
#